data_9dcad927e4ae09ed97f9091653e04903
#
_entry.id   9dcad927e4ae09ed97f9091653e04903
#
_cell.length_a   1.000
_cell.length_b   1.000
_cell.length_c   1.000
_cell.angle_alpha   90.00
_cell.angle_beta   90.00
_cell.angle_gamma   90.00
#
_symmetry.space_group_name_H-M   'P 1'
#
loop_
_entity.id
_entity.type
_entity.pdbx_description
1 polymer ?
#
loop_
_entity_poly.entity_id
_entity_poly.type
_entity_poly.pdbx_seq_one_letter_code
_entity_poly.pdbx_strand_id
1 'polypeptide(L)'
;MAIVINLFAGPGVGKSTTAARVFAELKLKGVNCEMALEFAKDKVWEESFKTMDDQIYIFGKQFHKIWRLKDKVDVIICDSPLPISIVYDKENSQAFHQLIMEQFNKFTNFIRIFDITQY
;
A
#
# COMPACT_ATOMS: atom_id res chain seq x y z
N MET A 1 -7.00 -7.67 -14.80
CA MET A 1 -6.74 -7.04 -13.49
C MET A 1 -5.27 -6.73 -13.35
N ALA A 2 -4.93 -5.58 -12.80
CA ALA A 2 -3.55 -5.16 -12.61
C ALA A 2 -2.77 -6.08 -11.66
N ILE A 3 -1.45 -6.17 -11.88
CA ILE A 3 -0.54 -6.76 -10.91
C ILE A 3 -0.19 -5.68 -9.90
N VAL A 4 -0.31 -6.00 -8.60
CA VAL A 4 0.04 -5.07 -7.53
C VAL A 4 1.43 -5.43 -6.99
N ILE A 5 2.37 -4.50 -7.12
CA ILE A 5 3.70 -4.62 -6.53
C ILE A 5 3.63 -4.03 -5.13
N ASN A 6 3.73 -4.88 -4.13
CA ASN A 6 3.60 -4.50 -2.72
C ASN A 6 4.98 -4.36 -2.08
N LEU A 7 5.27 -3.19 -1.52
CA LEU A 7 6.54 -2.91 -0.86
C LEU A 7 6.33 -2.92 0.66
N PHE A 8 6.79 -3.98 1.33
CA PHE A 8 6.69 -4.13 2.77
C PHE A 8 8.00 -3.71 3.43
N ALA A 9 7.92 -2.72 4.31
CA ALA A 9 9.08 -2.30 5.10
C ALA A 9 8.63 -1.45 6.29
N GLY A 10 9.49 -1.36 7.29
CA GLY A 10 9.32 -0.39 8.36
C GLY A 10 9.55 1.03 7.86
N PRO A 11 9.19 2.04 8.66
CA PRO A 11 9.45 3.44 8.32
C PRO A 11 10.94 3.71 8.08
N GLY A 12 11.25 4.57 7.12
CA GLY A 12 12.61 5.06 6.90
C GLY A 12 13.57 4.13 6.18
N VAL A 13 13.08 3.05 5.55
CA VAL A 13 13.95 2.11 4.82
C VAL A 13 13.93 2.30 3.30
N GLY A 14 13.54 3.48 2.82
CA GLY A 14 13.60 3.80 1.39
C GLY A 14 12.45 3.26 0.56
N LYS A 15 11.34 2.92 1.18
CA LYS A 15 10.16 2.35 0.51
C LYS A 15 9.59 3.28 -0.56
N SER A 16 9.37 4.55 -0.21
CA SER A 16 8.84 5.55 -1.15
C SER A 16 9.81 5.84 -2.30
N THR A 17 11.11 5.89 -2.00
CA THR A 17 12.15 6.10 -3.01
C THR A 17 12.17 4.94 -3.99
N THR A 18 12.10 3.71 -3.47
CA THR A 18 12.05 2.51 -4.31
C THR A 18 10.79 2.49 -5.18
N ALA A 19 9.64 2.86 -4.60
CA ALA A 19 8.38 2.93 -5.35
C ALA A 19 8.50 3.92 -6.52
N ALA A 20 9.04 5.11 -6.27
CA ALA A 20 9.22 6.13 -7.29
C ALA A 20 10.17 5.66 -8.40
N ARG A 21 11.25 4.98 -8.03
CA ARG A 21 12.22 4.45 -9.00
C ARG A 21 11.62 3.38 -9.88
N VAL A 22 10.93 2.41 -9.30
CA VAL A 22 10.26 1.34 -10.05
C VAL A 22 9.22 1.95 -10.99
N PHE A 23 8.44 2.90 -10.50
CA PHE A 23 7.45 3.59 -11.32
C PHE A 23 8.09 4.26 -12.53
N ALA A 24 9.17 5.04 -12.31
CA ALA A 24 9.86 5.73 -13.39
C ALA A 24 10.44 4.76 -14.42
N GLU A 25 11.08 3.68 -13.96
CA GLU A 25 11.66 2.67 -14.85
C GLU A 25 10.61 1.97 -15.70
N LEU A 26 9.46 1.61 -15.10
CA LEU A 26 8.37 0.98 -15.84
C LEU A 26 7.74 1.93 -16.85
N LYS A 27 7.56 3.19 -16.49
CA LYS A 27 7.07 4.22 -17.42
C LYS A 27 8.01 4.38 -18.62
N LEU A 28 9.32 4.42 -18.38
CA LEU A 28 10.32 4.55 -19.45
C LEU A 28 10.31 3.34 -20.39
N LYS A 29 9.90 2.18 -19.90
CA LYS A 29 9.76 0.96 -20.71
C LYS A 29 8.41 0.84 -21.40
N GLY A 30 7.54 1.84 -21.25
CA GLY A 30 6.22 1.84 -21.88
C GLY A 30 5.16 1.03 -21.15
N VAL A 31 5.41 0.63 -19.90
CA VAL A 31 4.42 -0.09 -19.11
C VAL A 31 3.33 0.87 -18.60
N ASN A 32 2.08 0.48 -18.77
CA ASN A 32 0.96 1.23 -18.20
C ASN A 32 0.87 0.95 -16.70
N CYS A 33 1.41 1.85 -15.88
CA CYS A 33 1.48 1.67 -14.45
C CYS A 33 1.11 2.94 -13.70
N GLU A 34 0.74 2.79 -12.42
CA GLU A 34 0.41 3.90 -11.55
C GLU A 34 0.83 3.58 -10.11
N MET A 35 0.98 4.61 -9.28
CA MET A 35 1.31 4.46 -7.88
C MET A 35 0.07 4.61 -7.01
N ALA A 36 -0.07 3.73 -6.02
CA ALA A 36 -1.03 3.86 -4.92
C ALA A 36 -0.24 4.21 -3.66
N LEU A 37 -0.08 5.51 -3.42
CA LEU A 37 0.73 6.01 -2.31
C LEU A 37 0.01 5.86 -0.97
N GLU A 38 0.78 5.83 0.11
CA GLU A 38 0.28 5.66 1.46
C GLU A 38 -0.67 6.78 1.86
N PHE A 39 -1.94 6.44 2.13
CA PHE A 39 -2.95 7.39 2.56
C PHE A 39 -2.63 7.99 3.93
N ALA A 40 -2.14 7.17 4.86
CA ALA A 40 -1.82 7.62 6.21
C ALA A 40 -0.79 8.76 6.21
N LYS A 41 0.12 8.77 5.23
CA LYS A 41 1.10 9.84 5.07
C LYS A 41 0.44 11.20 4.81
N ASP A 42 -0.64 11.21 4.04
CA ASP A 42 -1.41 12.44 3.79
C ASP A 42 -1.96 13.00 5.10
N LYS A 43 -2.42 12.12 6.00
CA LYS A 43 -2.97 12.51 7.30
C LYS A 43 -1.91 13.05 8.24
N VAL A 44 -0.69 12.55 8.17
CA VAL A 44 0.44 13.10 8.92
C VAL A 44 0.72 14.54 8.48
N TRP A 45 0.76 14.79 7.16
CA TRP A 45 0.96 16.15 6.63
C TRP A 45 -0.17 17.10 6.99
N GLU A 46 -1.39 16.59 7.13
CA GLU A 46 -2.56 17.36 7.55
C GLU A 46 -2.63 17.54 9.08
N GLU A 47 -1.66 16.99 9.82
CA GLU A 47 -1.64 16.98 11.29
C GLU A 47 -2.86 16.30 11.92
N SER A 48 -3.47 15.37 11.19
CA SER A 48 -4.65 14.61 11.62
C SER A 48 -4.26 13.31 12.32
N PHE A 49 -3.46 13.39 13.37
CA PHE A 49 -2.85 12.21 14.02
C PHE A 49 -3.87 11.25 14.61
N LYS A 50 -4.99 11.74 15.13
CA LYS A 50 -6.06 10.88 15.66
C LYS A 50 -6.66 9.94 14.62
N THR A 51 -6.68 10.38 13.36
CA THR A 51 -7.18 9.55 12.26
C THR A 51 -6.36 8.28 12.09
N MET A 52 -5.08 8.32 12.50
CA MET A 52 -4.19 7.15 12.42
C MET A 52 -4.64 6.01 13.32
N ASP A 53 -5.45 6.29 14.36
CA ASP A 53 -6.01 5.27 15.24
C ASP A 53 -7.22 4.58 14.63
N ASP A 54 -7.82 5.17 13.59
CA ASP A 54 -8.99 4.62 12.89
C ASP A 54 -8.52 3.78 11.69
N GLN A 55 -8.09 2.57 11.94
CA GLN A 55 -7.54 1.71 10.90
C GLN A 55 -8.59 1.21 9.91
N ILE A 56 -9.86 1.18 10.27
CA ILE A 56 -10.93 0.85 9.32
C ILE A 56 -11.00 1.94 8.24
N TYR A 57 -10.93 3.20 8.64
CA TYR A 57 -10.92 4.32 7.71
C TYR A 57 -9.64 4.33 6.85
N ILE A 58 -8.49 4.17 7.48
CA ILE A 58 -7.18 4.12 6.80
C ILE A 58 -7.17 2.99 5.76
N PHE A 59 -7.60 1.79 6.17
CA PHE A 59 -7.69 0.65 5.25
C PHE A 59 -8.62 0.95 4.08
N GLY A 60 -9.82 1.48 4.35
CA GLY A 60 -10.80 1.77 3.30
C GLY A 60 -10.25 2.75 2.26
N LYS A 61 -9.54 3.78 2.71
CA LYS A 61 -8.92 4.77 1.82
C LYS A 61 -7.77 4.17 1.01
N GLN A 62 -6.92 3.38 1.65
CA GLN A 62 -5.81 2.72 0.95
C GLN A 62 -6.32 1.68 -0.05
N PHE A 63 -7.31 0.90 0.36
CA PHE A 63 -7.98 -0.06 -0.52
C PHE A 63 -8.56 0.62 -1.75
N HIS A 64 -9.23 1.75 -1.58
CA HIS A 64 -9.83 2.48 -2.70
C HIS A 64 -8.79 2.98 -3.69
N LYS A 65 -7.61 3.38 -3.22
CA LYS A 65 -6.52 3.81 -4.11
C LYS A 65 -6.08 2.70 -5.07
N ILE A 66 -6.13 1.45 -4.64
CA ILE A 66 -5.80 0.30 -5.46
C ILE A 66 -7.01 -0.10 -6.32
N TRP A 67 -8.17 -0.17 -5.70
CA TRP A 67 -9.40 -0.62 -6.33
C TRP A 67 -9.75 0.19 -7.58
N ARG A 68 -9.61 1.51 -7.51
CA ARG A 68 -9.94 2.40 -8.65
C ARG A 68 -9.01 2.19 -9.85
N LEU A 69 -7.84 1.58 -9.66
CA LEU A 69 -6.84 1.37 -10.70
C LEU A 69 -6.82 -0.05 -11.25
N LYS A 70 -7.44 -1.00 -10.57
CA LYS A 70 -7.26 -2.44 -10.83
C LYS A 70 -7.55 -2.89 -12.26
N ASP A 71 -8.47 -2.21 -12.95
CA ASP A 71 -8.86 -2.55 -14.32
C ASP A 71 -8.47 -1.45 -15.32
N LYS A 72 -7.69 -0.46 -14.91
CA LYS A 72 -7.30 0.68 -15.74
C LYS A 72 -5.82 0.71 -16.08
N VAL A 73 -5.00 0.02 -15.31
CA VAL A 73 -3.56 -0.07 -15.55
C VAL A 73 -3.12 -1.52 -15.46
N ASP A 74 -1.91 -1.80 -15.96
CA ASP A 74 -1.37 -3.16 -15.94
C ASP A 74 -0.59 -3.44 -14.65
N VAL A 75 0.00 -2.42 -14.05
CA VAL A 75 0.80 -2.55 -12.84
C VAL A 75 0.47 -1.41 -11.88
N ILE A 76 0.25 -1.75 -10.61
CA ILE A 76 0.07 -0.80 -9.52
C ILE A 76 1.23 -0.97 -8.55
N ILE A 77 1.92 0.12 -8.21
CA ILE A 77 3.01 0.10 -7.24
C ILE A 77 2.46 0.66 -5.94
N CYS A 78 2.44 -0.17 -4.89
CA CYS A 78 1.86 0.18 -3.60
C CYS A 78 2.95 0.22 -2.53
N ASP A 79 3.18 1.38 -1.93
CA ASP A 79 4.17 1.56 -0.87
C ASP A 79 3.59 1.36 0.54
N SER A 80 2.28 1.07 0.63
CA SER A 80 1.63 0.72 1.88
C SER A 80 0.63 -0.42 1.64
N PRO A 81 1.11 -1.67 1.58
CA PRO A 81 0.25 -2.82 1.33
C PRO A 81 -0.87 -2.95 2.35
N LEU A 82 -2.02 -3.47 1.90
CA LEU A 82 -3.22 -3.57 2.73
C LEU A 82 -2.99 -4.27 4.08
N PRO A 83 -2.21 -5.38 4.16
CA PRO A 83 -1.98 -6.05 5.45
C PRO A 83 -1.26 -5.20 6.50
N ILE A 84 -0.64 -4.09 6.13
CA ILE A 84 -0.01 -3.18 7.09
C ILE A 84 -1.03 -2.65 8.10
N SER A 85 -2.28 -2.46 7.69
CA SER A 85 -3.34 -2.05 8.62
C SER A 85 -3.56 -3.04 9.76
N ILE A 86 -3.28 -4.32 9.54
CA ILE A 86 -3.37 -5.33 10.62
C ILE A 86 -2.33 -5.04 11.69
N VAL A 87 -1.10 -4.68 11.27
CA VAL A 87 0.00 -4.41 12.19
C VAL A 87 -0.28 -3.19 13.07
N TYR A 88 -0.89 -2.16 12.50
CA TYR A 88 -1.17 -0.92 13.21
C TYR A 88 -2.53 -0.92 13.92
N ASP A 89 -3.38 -1.91 13.66
CA ASP A 89 -4.69 -1.99 14.28
C ASP A 89 -4.60 -2.52 15.70
N LYS A 90 -5.10 -1.73 16.67
CA LYS A 90 -5.07 -2.07 18.09
C LYS A 90 -6.47 -2.25 18.70
N GLU A 91 -7.49 -1.84 17.99
CA GLU A 91 -8.83 -1.67 18.56
C GLU A 91 -9.89 -2.58 17.95
N ASN A 92 -9.66 -3.09 16.75
CA ASN A 92 -10.67 -3.78 15.99
C ASN A 92 -10.59 -5.30 16.13
N SER A 93 -11.68 -5.96 15.78
CA SER A 93 -11.82 -7.40 15.90
C SER A 93 -11.04 -8.13 14.80
N GLN A 94 -10.87 -9.43 15.03
CA GLN A 94 -10.28 -10.33 14.05
C GLN A 94 -11.08 -10.37 12.74
N ALA A 95 -12.38 -10.11 12.77
CA ALA A 95 -13.20 -10.04 11.56
C ALA A 95 -12.71 -8.95 10.61
N PHE A 96 -12.26 -7.81 11.15
CA PHE A 96 -11.65 -6.75 10.34
C PHE A 96 -10.34 -7.23 9.68
N HIS A 97 -9.49 -7.92 10.45
CA HIS A 97 -8.23 -8.46 9.93
C HIS A 97 -8.48 -9.49 8.83
N GLN A 98 -9.51 -10.32 8.98
CA GLN A 98 -9.90 -11.29 7.94
C GLN A 98 -10.37 -10.58 6.68
N LEU A 99 -11.16 -9.50 6.82
CA LEU A 99 -11.61 -8.71 5.68
C LEU A 99 -10.43 -8.14 4.90
N ILE A 100 -9.42 -7.59 5.60
CA ILE A 100 -8.21 -7.07 4.97
C ILE A 100 -7.55 -8.14 4.11
N MET A 101 -7.34 -9.33 4.66
CA MET A 101 -6.69 -10.42 3.95
C MET A 101 -7.53 -10.95 2.78
N GLU A 102 -8.85 -11.01 2.95
CA GLU A 102 -9.74 -11.40 1.85
C GLU A 102 -9.63 -10.43 0.67
N GLN A 103 -9.63 -9.13 0.94
CA GLN A 103 -9.53 -8.13 -0.12
C GLN A 103 -8.13 -8.12 -0.74
N PHE A 104 -7.09 -8.26 0.07
CA PHE A 104 -5.72 -8.35 -0.43
C PHE A 104 -5.55 -9.54 -1.38
N ASN A 105 -6.08 -10.69 -1.02
CA ASN A 105 -5.93 -11.92 -1.80
C ASN A 105 -6.76 -11.92 -3.09
N LYS A 106 -7.65 -10.98 -3.28
CA LYS A 106 -8.39 -10.82 -4.55
C LYS A 106 -7.54 -10.18 -5.65
N PHE A 107 -6.44 -9.53 -5.28
CA PHE A 107 -5.52 -8.93 -6.25
C PHE A 107 -4.43 -9.94 -6.62
N THR A 108 -3.82 -9.74 -7.79
CA THR A 108 -2.61 -10.47 -8.17
C THR A 108 -1.43 -9.73 -7.59
N ASN A 109 -0.83 -10.27 -6.54
CA ASN A 109 0.19 -9.60 -5.75
C ASN A 109 1.59 -10.09 -6.06
N PHE A 110 2.52 -9.15 -6.23
CA PHE A 110 3.96 -9.38 -6.16
C PHE A 110 4.44 -8.72 -4.87
N ILE A 111 5.23 -9.42 -4.06
CA ILE A 111 5.63 -8.95 -2.73
C ILE A 111 7.13 -8.73 -2.69
N ARG A 112 7.54 -7.54 -2.26
CA ARG A 112 8.94 -7.20 -1.97
C ARG A 112 9.05 -6.77 -0.53
N ILE A 113 9.88 -7.47 0.25
CA ILE A 113 10.13 -7.18 1.65
C ILE A 113 11.52 -6.56 1.77
N PHE A 114 11.62 -5.41 2.46
CA PHE A 114 12.89 -4.75 2.75
C PHE A 114 13.32 -5.11 4.16
N ASP A 115 14.54 -5.60 4.28
CA ASP A 115 15.16 -5.88 5.57
C ASP A 115 16.01 -4.68 5.97
N ILE A 116 15.69 -4.08 7.12
CA ILE A 116 16.40 -2.91 7.64
C ILE A 116 17.89 -3.19 7.88
N THR A 117 18.25 -4.43 8.14
CA THR A 117 19.66 -4.81 8.38
C THR A 117 20.52 -4.74 7.11
N GLN A 118 19.92 -4.56 5.96
CA GLN A 118 20.63 -4.45 4.68
C GLN A 118 21.02 -3.00 4.33
N TYR A 119 20.69 -2.06 5.19
CA TYR A 119 20.92 -0.63 4.93
C TYR A 119 21.84 0.02 5.99
#